data_c2374a295b73c7dc45b96e7e3ec0bbf9
#
_entry.id   c2374a295b73c7dc45b96e7e3ec0bbf9
#
_cell.length_a   1.000
_cell.length_b   1.000
_cell.length_c   1.000
_cell.angle_alpha   90.00
_cell.angle_beta   90.00
_cell.angle_gamma   90.00
#
_symmetry.space_group_name_H-M   'P 1'
#
loop_
_entity.id
_entity.type
_entity.pdbx_description
1 polymer ?
#
loop_
_entity_poly.entity_id
_entity_poly.type
_entity_poly.pdbx_seq_one_letter_code
_entity_poly.pdbx_strand_id
1 'polypeptide(L)'
;HGIPSPRILTRYIEAQQTLIGGEFTNVLFRDKFYGYHYSSFSIYNKERDKDYHKGVDSNAYLRAFFNNLSDRPSCYDCRFKKRYRKSDLTLWDCFPIEKFTKQMDGKGTTRVLVQSDKGEMIMNAIRDELRTVRVEPDKLVKDVREMFHSVPMNPQREQFFTDCNTMLPVDFFRKWFPVTWKVRLNAFVRLTCHRLGIYTFAKRMFMLVYTRRDERK
;
A
#
# COMPACT_ATOMS: atom_id res chain seq x y z
N HIS A 1 5.89 -1.48 5.91
CA HIS A 1 4.59 -1.46 6.57
C HIS A 1 4.35 -2.76 7.33
N GLY A 2 3.35 -2.76 8.20
CA GLY A 2 2.88 -3.94 8.90
C GLY A 2 1.97 -4.85 8.04
N ILE A 3 1.27 -5.75 8.71
CA ILE A 3 0.24 -6.60 8.12
C ILE A 3 -1.09 -6.23 8.79
N PRO A 4 -2.10 -5.81 8.02
CA PRO A 4 -3.38 -5.40 8.59
C PRO A 4 -4.14 -6.58 9.21
N SER A 5 -4.93 -6.30 10.24
CA SER A 5 -5.80 -7.29 10.88
C SER A 5 -6.89 -7.78 9.93
N PRO A 6 -7.08 -9.09 9.75
CA PRO A 6 -8.18 -9.64 8.96
C PRO A 6 -9.56 -9.16 9.46
N ARG A 7 -9.70 -8.98 10.78
CA ARG A 7 -10.93 -8.48 11.38
C ARG A 7 -11.35 -7.11 10.83
N ILE A 8 -10.38 -6.20 10.65
CA ILE A 8 -10.66 -4.88 10.08
C ILE A 8 -11.08 -4.99 8.63
N LEU A 9 -10.50 -5.92 7.87
CA LEU A 9 -10.93 -6.19 6.50
C LEU A 9 -12.37 -6.71 6.46
N THR A 10 -12.70 -7.69 7.30
CA THR A 10 -14.08 -8.22 7.39
C THR A 10 -15.08 -7.12 7.72
N ARG A 11 -14.80 -6.32 8.76
CA ARG A 11 -15.65 -5.18 9.14
C ARG A 11 -15.77 -4.14 8.02
N TYR A 12 -14.69 -3.95 7.24
CA TYR A 12 -14.74 -3.05 6.08
C TYR A 12 -15.63 -3.59 4.96
N ILE A 13 -15.53 -4.89 4.68
CA ILE A 13 -16.39 -5.56 3.69
C ILE A 13 -17.86 -5.47 4.11
N GLU A 14 -18.19 -5.75 5.38
CA GLU A 14 -19.54 -5.59 5.93
C GLU A 14 -20.08 -4.16 5.75
N ALA A 15 -19.23 -3.15 6.04
CA ALA A 15 -19.61 -1.75 5.83
C ALA A 15 -19.87 -1.44 4.35
N GLN A 16 -19.04 -1.93 3.45
CA GLN A 16 -19.23 -1.72 2.01
C GLN A 16 -20.45 -2.50 1.48
N GLN A 17 -20.70 -3.70 2.01
CA GLN A 17 -21.90 -4.47 1.67
C GLN A 17 -23.18 -3.68 2.01
N THR A 18 -23.19 -3.01 3.15
CA THR A 18 -24.32 -2.15 3.57
C THR A 18 -24.46 -0.90 2.68
N LEU A 19 -23.34 -0.32 2.23
CA LEU A 19 -23.34 0.95 1.50
C LEU A 19 -23.55 0.79 -0.01
N ILE A 20 -23.03 -0.27 -0.60
CA ILE A 20 -23.04 -0.50 -2.05
C ILE A 20 -24.13 -1.50 -2.42
N GLY A 21 -24.34 -2.53 -1.58
CA GLY A 21 -25.21 -3.67 -1.87
C GLY A 21 -24.62 -4.60 -2.94
N GLY A 22 -25.44 -5.56 -3.39
CA GLY A 22 -25.06 -6.55 -4.39
C GLY A 22 -24.18 -7.69 -3.85
N GLU A 23 -23.73 -8.54 -4.74
CA GLU A 23 -22.89 -9.71 -4.43
C GLU A 23 -21.44 -9.41 -4.80
N PHE A 24 -20.55 -9.35 -3.80
CA PHE A 24 -19.13 -9.12 -4.02
C PHE A 24 -18.47 -10.38 -4.57
N THR A 25 -17.81 -10.27 -5.73
CA THR A 25 -17.12 -11.38 -6.39
C THR A 25 -15.63 -11.38 -6.09
N ASN A 26 -15.03 -10.20 -5.89
CA ASN A 26 -13.62 -10.09 -5.57
C ASN A 26 -13.31 -8.81 -4.80
N VAL A 27 -12.31 -8.89 -3.91
CA VAL A 27 -11.83 -7.75 -3.11
C VAL A 27 -10.31 -7.68 -3.22
N LEU A 28 -9.79 -6.59 -3.80
CA LEU A 28 -8.38 -6.37 -4.02
C LEU A 28 -7.92 -5.09 -3.31
N PHE A 29 -7.14 -5.24 -2.24
CA PHE A 29 -6.69 -4.09 -1.45
C PHE A 29 -5.48 -3.35 -2.05
N ARG A 30 -4.90 -3.84 -3.12
CA ARG A 30 -3.89 -3.18 -3.94
C ARG A 30 -4.10 -3.48 -5.41
N ASP A 31 -5.24 -3.04 -5.89
CA ASP A 31 -5.59 -3.19 -7.29
C ASP A 31 -4.79 -2.20 -8.17
N LYS A 32 -4.55 -2.61 -9.40
CA LYS A 32 -3.93 -1.79 -10.44
C LYS A 32 -4.97 -1.24 -11.44
N PHE A 33 -6.22 -1.11 -11.03
CA PHE A 33 -7.31 -0.60 -11.87
C PHE A 33 -6.93 0.73 -12.55
N TYR A 34 -6.28 1.62 -11.80
CA TYR A 34 -5.72 2.88 -12.31
C TYR A 34 -4.22 2.79 -12.63
N GLY A 35 -3.67 1.59 -12.80
CA GLY A 35 -2.24 1.37 -13.02
C GLY A 35 -1.41 1.31 -11.73
N TYR A 36 -0.13 1.01 -11.89
CA TYR A 36 0.79 0.75 -10.77
C TYR A 36 1.01 1.94 -9.84
N HIS A 37 1.10 3.15 -10.41
CA HIS A 37 1.41 4.36 -9.66
C HIS A 37 0.24 4.90 -8.83
N TYR A 38 -0.98 4.49 -9.15
CA TYR A 38 -2.20 4.89 -8.46
C TYR A 38 -2.78 3.69 -7.69
N SER A 39 -2.23 3.42 -6.50
CA SER A 39 -2.72 2.32 -5.66
C SER A 39 -4.18 2.53 -5.28
N SER A 40 -5.01 1.54 -5.57
CA SER A 40 -6.44 1.55 -5.26
C SER A 40 -6.85 0.30 -4.48
N PHE A 41 -7.91 0.45 -3.72
CA PHE A 41 -8.69 -0.64 -3.16
C PHE A 41 -9.90 -0.84 -4.07
N SER A 42 -10.12 -2.06 -4.52
CA SER A 42 -11.23 -2.39 -5.42
C SER A 42 -12.11 -3.47 -4.84
N ILE A 43 -13.40 -3.31 -5.04
CA ILE A 43 -14.42 -4.33 -4.81
C ILE A 43 -15.11 -4.53 -6.15
N TYR A 44 -15.09 -5.76 -6.63
CA TYR A 44 -15.80 -6.16 -7.83
C TYR A 44 -17.13 -6.81 -7.42
N ASN A 45 -18.19 -6.40 -8.10
CA ASN A 45 -19.53 -6.86 -7.86
C ASN A 45 -20.01 -7.73 -9.03
N LYS A 46 -20.94 -8.65 -8.79
CA LYS A 46 -21.63 -9.40 -9.83
C LYS A 46 -22.37 -8.46 -10.78
N GLU A 47 -22.96 -7.41 -10.22
CA GLU A 47 -23.49 -6.26 -10.95
C GLU A 47 -22.36 -5.24 -11.14
N ARG A 48 -21.75 -5.23 -12.33
CA ARG A 48 -20.54 -4.42 -12.62
C ARG A 48 -20.69 -2.91 -12.46
N ASP A 49 -21.90 -2.39 -12.55
CA ASP A 49 -22.21 -0.98 -12.29
C ASP A 49 -22.02 -0.59 -10.80
N LYS A 50 -21.95 -1.58 -9.92
CA LYS A 50 -21.65 -1.42 -8.49
C LYS A 50 -20.19 -1.67 -8.13
N ASP A 51 -19.31 -1.79 -9.11
CA ASP A 51 -17.88 -1.88 -8.85
C ASP A 51 -17.35 -0.63 -8.14
N TYR A 52 -16.42 -0.86 -7.21
CA TYR A 52 -15.91 0.17 -6.34
C TYR A 52 -14.39 0.26 -6.46
N HIS A 53 -13.88 1.43 -6.81
CA HIS A 53 -12.44 1.67 -6.92
C HIS A 53 -12.10 2.99 -6.22
N LYS A 54 -11.36 2.92 -5.10
CA LYS A 54 -10.93 4.14 -4.39
C LYS A 54 -9.44 4.10 -4.09
N GLY A 55 -8.82 5.25 -4.27
CA GLY A 55 -7.41 5.47 -3.95
C GLY A 55 -7.14 5.43 -2.44
N VAL A 56 -5.86 5.30 -2.10
CA VAL A 56 -5.35 5.19 -0.73
C VAL A 56 -5.89 6.29 0.19
N ASP A 57 -6.01 7.52 -0.29
CA ASP A 57 -6.39 8.67 0.54
C ASP A 57 -7.88 8.73 0.86
N SER A 58 -8.70 8.06 0.09
CA SER A 58 -10.16 8.08 0.24
C SER A 58 -10.75 6.76 0.74
N ASN A 59 -9.96 5.69 0.74
CA ASN A 59 -10.38 4.38 1.21
C ASN A 59 -10.12 4.24 2.71
N ALA A 60 -11.16 4.03 3.52
CA ALA A 60 -11.06 3.97 4.96
C ALA A 60 -10.19 2.81 5.47
N TYR A 61 -10.25 1.63 4.83
CA TYR A 61 -9.40 0.49 5.19
C TYR A 61 -7.91 0.79 4.96
N LEU A 62 -7.56 1.35 3.81
CA LEU A 62 -6.17 1.72 3.52
C LEU A 62 -5.70 2.86 4.43
N ARG A 63 -6.56 3.80 4.77
CA ARG A 63 -6.25 4.85 5.76
C ARG A 63 -5.98 4.25 7.14
N ALA A 64 -6.75 3.26 7.59
CA ALA A 64 -6.49 2.57 8.85
C ALA A 64 -5.12 1.87 8.83
N PHE A 65 -4.78 1.22 7.73
CA PHE A 65 -3.50 0.56 7.54
C PHE A 65 -2.33 1.55 7.54
N PHE A 66 -2.36 2.59 6.71
CA PHE A 66 -1.26 3.54 6.61
C PHE A 66 -1.10 4.45 7.85
N ASN A 67 -2.12 4.52 8.72
CA ASN A 67 -2.00 5.16 10.03
C ASN A 67 -1.55 4.19 11.13
N ASN A 68 -1.14 2.97 10.79
CA ASN A 68 -0.70 1.93 11.73
C ASN A 68 -1.75 1.59 12.83
N LEU A 69 -3.03 1.80 12.55
CA LEU A 69 -4.13 1.47 13.47
C LEU A 69 -4.52 0.00 13.38
N SER A 70 -4.51 -0.55 12.15
CA SER A 70 -5.01 -1.90 11.87
C SER A 70 -3.95 -3.00 11.86
N ASP A 71 -2.69 -2.69 12.09
CA ASP A 71 -1.60 -3.64 12.03
C ASP A 71 -1.70 -4.70 13.14
N ARG A 72 -1.17 -5.91 12.85
CA ARG A 72 -1.05 -6.97 13.84
C ARG A 72 -0.07 -6.58 14.94
N PRO A 73 -0.28 -7.01 16.21
CA PRO A 73 0.62 -6.68 17.31
C PRO A 73 2.08 -7.03 17.02
N SER A 74 2.34 -8.18 16.38
CA SER A 74 3.70 -8.62 16.00
C SER A 74 4.42 -7.69 14.99
N CYS A 75 3.72 -6.76 14.34
CA CYS A 75 4.33 -5.82 13.42
C CYS A 75 5.04 -4.67 14.13
N TYR A 76 4.63 -4.35 15.36
CA TYR A 76 5.22 -3.28 16.15
C TYR A 76 6.55 -3.66 16.81
N ASP A 77 6.79 -4.98 16.97
CA ASP A 77 8.06 -5.54 17.41
C ASP A 77 8.45 -6.73 16.51
N CYS A 78 8.78 -6.44 15.26
CA CYS A 78 8.97 -7.46 14.25
C CYS A 78 10.42 -7.97 14.23
N ARG A 79 10.63 -9.24 14.58
CA ARG A 79 11.94 -9.91 14.60
C ARG A 79 12.61 -10.02 13.22
N PHE A 80 11.86 -9.81 12.14
CA PHE A 80 12.34 -9.93 10.76
C PHE A 80 12.78 -8.60 10.16
N LYS A 81 12.88 -7.53 10.96
CA LYS A 81 13.36 -6.22 10.51
C LYS A 81 14.88 -6.17 10.47
N LYS A 82 15.46 -6.83 9.46
CA LYS A 82 16.90 -6.91 9.19
C LYS A 82 17.17 -7.20 7.72
N ARG A 83 18.35 -6.77 7.26
CA ARG A 83 18.80 -6.99 5.88
C ARG A 83 18.98 -8.47 5.58
N TYR A 84 19.75 -9.16 6.42
CA TYR A 84 20.05 -10.58 6.24
C TYR A 84 19.02 -11.43 6.97
N ARG A 85 18.31 -12.24 6.21
CA ARG A 85 17.25 -13.14 6.68
C ARG A 85 17.62 -14.58 6.31
N LYS A 86 16.96 -15.53 6.93
CA LYS A 86 17.12 -16.95 6.60
C LYS A 86 16.41 -17.35 5.28
N SER A 87 15.82 -16.40 4.58
CA SER A 87 15.18 -16.63 3.27
C SER A 87 16.21 -16.56 2.15
N ASP A 88 16.06 -17.36 1.11
CA ASP A 88 16.92 -17.33 -0.08
C ASP A 88 16.75 -16.02 -0.86
N LEU A 89 15.51 -15.52 -0.92
CA LEU A 89 15.16 -14.27 -1.59
C LEU A 89 14.33 -13.38 -0.66
N THR A 90 14.56 -12.06 -0.71
CA THR A 90 13.66 -11.07 -0.13
C THR A 90 13.13 -10.18 -1.24
N LEU A 91 11.79 -10.08 -1.33
CA LEU A 91 11.11 -9.33 -2.38
C LEU A 91 10.30 -8.20 -1.78
N TRP A 92 10.32 -7.03 -2.42
CA TRP A 92 9.47 -5.89 -2.06
C TRP A 92 9.27 -4.94 -3.24
N ASP A 93 8.32 -4.02 -3.11
CA ASP A 93 8.02 -3.05 -4.13
C ASP A 93 9.20 -2.12 -4.44
N CYS A 94 9.39 -1.80 -5.70
CA CYS A 94 10.38 -0.85 -6.15
C CYS A 94 9.78 0.56 -6.31
N PHE A 95 9.89 1.38 -5.26
CA PHE A 95 9.56 2.81 -5.31
C PHE A 95 10.76 3.63 -4.84
N PRO A 96 11.16 4.68 -5.56
CA PRO A 96 10.87 4.96 -6.97
C PRO A 96 11.73 4.10 -7.91
N ILE A 97 11.11 3.55 -8.94
CA ILE A 97 11.79 2.71 -9.93
C ILE A 97 12.82 3.49 -10.76
N GLU A 98 12.58 4.77 -10.98
CA GLU A 98 13.40 5.66 -11.80
C GLU A 98 14.84 5.80 -11.30
N LYS A 99 15.09 5.45 -10.03
CA LYS A 99 16.45 5.39 -9.46
C LYS A 99 17.30 4.27 -10.06
N PHE A 100 16.68 3.23 -10.62
CA PHE A 100 17.35 2.02 -11.06
C PHE A 100 17.25 1.78 -12.57
N THR A 101 16.14 2.16 -13.20
CA THR A 101 15.93 1.95 -14.63
C THR A 101 14.96 2.95 -15.23
N LYS A 102 15.13 3.19 -16.54
CA LYS A 102 14.18 3.97 -17.35
C LYS A 102 13.12 3.07 -18.03
N GLN A 103 13.30 1.76 -17.97
CA GLN A 103 12.38 0.79 -18.56
C GLN A 103 11.21 0.55 -17.61
N MET A 104 10.07 1.15 -17.92
CA MET A 104 8.85 1.07 -17.13
C MET A 104 7.69 0.69 -18.05
N ASP A 105 6.98 -0.36 -17.69
CA ASP A 105 5.79 -0.83 -18.43
C ASP A 105 4.47 -0.51 -17.73
N GLY A 106 4.52 0.21 -16.59
CA GLY A 106 3.34 0.55 -15.79
C GLY A 106 2.73 -0.61 -14.99
N LYS A 107 3.27 -1.83 -15.11
CA LYS A 107 2.76 -3.02 -14.42
C LYS A 107 3.34 -3.20 -13.01
N GLY A 108 4.45 -2.52 -12.73
CA GLY A 108 5.16 -2.56 -11.47
C GLY A 108 6.49 -3.29 -11.57
N THR A 109 7.35 -3.00 -10.61
CA THR A 109 8.69 -3.59 -10.52
C THR A 109 8.94 -4.05 -9.10
N THR A 110 9.61 -5.17 -8.95
CA THR A 110 9.98 -5.76 -7.67
C THR A 110 11.48 -5.60 -7.45
N ARG A 111 11.88 -5.20 -6.25
CA ARG A 111 13.27 -5.36 -5.79
C ARG A 111 13.44 -6.78 -5.28
N VAL A 112 14.54 -7.40 -5.65
CA VAL A 112 14.90 -8.74 -5.20
C VAL A 112 16.29 -8.68 -4.57
N LEU A 113 16.39 -9.02 -3.30
CA LEU A 113 17.66 -9.23 -2.62
C LEU A 113 17.92 -10.72 -2.52
N VAL A 114 18.95 -11.19 -3.21
CA VAL A 114 19.42 -12.58 -3.14
C VAL A 114 20.28 -12.73 -1.88
N GLN A 115 20.00 -13.74 -1.07
CA GLN A 115 20.63 -13.92 0.24
C GLN A 115 21.38 -15.25 0.41
N SER A 116 21.26 -16.18 -0.54
CA SER A 116 21.94 -17.46 -0.52
C SER A 116 22.28 -17.95 -1.93
N ASP A 117 23.19 -18.93 -2.03
CA ASP A 117 23.53 -19.58 -3.29
C ASP A 117 22.32 -20.22 -3.96
N LYS A 118 21.40 -20.77 -3.15
CA LYS A 118 20.13 -21.33 -3.65
C LYS A 118 19.26 -20.24 -4.27
N GLY A 119 19.22 -19.04 -3.65
CA GLY A 119 18.55 -17.88 -4.22
C GLY A 119 19.16 -17.46 -5.55
N GLU A 120 20.49 -17.51 -5.67
CA GLU A 120 21.17 -17.20 -6.92
C GLU A 120 20.89 -18.25 -8.01
N MET A 121 20.88 -19.54 -7.65
CA MET A 121 20.47 -20.61 -8.56
C MET A 121 19.05 -20.39 -9.09
N ILE A 122 18.09 -20.04 -8.22
CA ILE A 122 16.71 -19.76 -8.62
C ILE A 122 16.66 -18.59 -9.61
N MET A 123 17.32 -17.48 -9.28
CA MET A 123 17.33 -16.31 -10.15
C MET A 123 17.98 -16.57 -11.50
N ASN A 124 19.03 -17.40 -11.55
CA ASN A 124 19.67 -17.82 -12.79
C ASN A 124 18.77 -18.72 -13.63
N ALA A 125 18.04 -19.64 -13.00
CA ALA A 125 17.14 -20.56 -13.69
C ALA A 125 15.97 -19.87 -14.41
N ILE A 126 15.51 -18.71 -13.89
CA ILE A 126 14.38 -17.96 -14.47
C ILE A 126 14.84 -16.67 -15.18
N ARG A 127 16.12 -16.51 -15.40
CA ARG A 127 16.72 -15.26 -15.90
C ARG A 127 16.14 -14.82 -17.24
N ASP A 128 15.95 -15.76 -18.13
CA ASP A 128 15.49 -15.50 -19.51
C ASP A 128 13.99 -15.14 -19.58
N GLU A 129 13.25 -15.47 -18.51
CA GLU A 129 11.82 -15.11 -18.36
C GLU A 129 11.61 -13.73 -17.72
N LEU A 130 12.67 -13.12 -17.20
CA LEU A 130 12.61 -11.87 -16.45
C LEU A 130 13.37 -10.75 -17.14
N ARG A 131 12.83 -9.54 -17.04
CA ARG A 131 13.60 -8.32 -17.31
C ARG A 131 14.22 -7.86 -16.00
N THR A 132 15.53 -8.01 -15.88
CA THR A 132 16.26 -7.68 -14.66
C THR A 132 17.29 -6.58 -14.88
N VAL A 133 17.49 -5.76 -13.84
CA VAL A 133 18.60 -4.81 -13.76
C VAL A 133 19.38 -5.15 -12.49
N ARG A 134 20.66 -5.49 -12.65
CA ARG A 134 21.54 -5.76 -11.50
C ARG A 134 21.88 -4.47 -10.78
N VAL A 135 21.72 -4.46 -9.48
CA VAL A 135 21.96 -3.30 -8.62
C VAL A 135 22.79 -3.75 -7.43
N GLU A 136 23.75 -2.93 -7.02
CA GLU A 136 24.53 -3.18 -5.80
C GLU A 136 23.60 -3.26 -4.58
N PRO A 137 23.80 -4.27 -3.69
CA PRO A 137 22.91 -4.52 -2.56
C PRO A 137 22.69 -3.30 -1.66
N ASP A 138 23.73 -2.49 -1.43
CA ASP A 138 23.62 -1.30 -0.59
C ASP A 138 22.75 -0.22 -1.23
N LYS A 139 22.83 -0.05 -2.55
CA LYS A 139 21.94 0.85 -3.29
C LYS A 139 20.51 0.33 -3.31
N LEU A 140 20.33 -1.00 -3.39
CA LEU A 140 19.03 -1.64 -3.44
C LEU A 140 18.23 -1.43 -2.14
N VAL A 141 18.89 -1.48 -0.98
CA VAL A 141 18.27 -1.36 0.35
C VAL A 141 18.30 0.08 0.90
N LYS A 142 19.01 0.99 0.24
CA LYS A 142 19.05 2.39 0.65
C LYS A 142 17.64 2.97 0.67
N ASP A 143 17.31 3.72 1.73
CA ASP A 143 16.01 4.37 1.95
C ASP A 143 14.82 3.41 2.16
N VAL A 144 15.08 2.12 2.44
CA VAL A 144 14.05 1.13 2.76
C VAL A 144 13.90 0.99 4.29
N ARG A 145 13.30 2.02 4.91
CA ARG A 145 13.11 2.05 6.37
C ARG A 145 12.40 0.79 6.88
N GLU A 146 11.42 0.31 6.14
CA GLU A 146 10.57 -0.84 6.49
C GLU A 146 11.35 -2.17 6.55
N MET A 147 12.55 -2.22 5.98
CA MET A 147 13.44 -3.39 6.10
C MET A 147 14.08 -3.47 7.48
N PHE A 148 14.38 -2.33 8.10
CA PHE A 148 15.20 -2.26 9.32
C PHE A 148 14.40 -1.89 10.56
N HIS A 149 13.24 -1.24 10.41
CA HIS A 149 12.46 -0.73 11.52
C HIS A 149 11.04 -1.26 11.51
N SER A 150 10.56 -1.66 12.69
CA SER A 150 9.15 -1.95 12.90
C SER A 150 8.31 -0.70 12.72
N VAL A 151 7.04 -0.89 12.39
CA VAL A 151 6.10 0.24 12.33
C VAL A 151 5.83 0.76 13.74
N PRO A 152 5.72 2.07 13.94
CA PRO A 152 5.35 2.60 15.25
C PRO A 152 3.89 2.26 15.57
N MET A 153 3.63 1.88 16.82
CA MET A 153 2.26 1.65 17.27
C MET A 153 1.53 2.99 17.40
N ASN A 154 0.35 3.07 16.79
CA ASN A 154 -0.49 4.24 16.94
C ASN A 154 -1.10 4.29 18.35
N PRO A 155 -0.98 5.40 19.10
CA PRO A 155 -1.52 5.51 20.45
C PRO A 155 -3.04 5.28 20.54
N GLN A 156 -3.78 5.57 19.48
CA GLN A 156 -5.23 5.39 19.42
C GLN A 156 -5.66 3.96 19.06
N ARG A 157 -4.71 3.03 18.88
CA ARG A 157 -5.00 1.67 18.42
C ARG A 157 -5.95 0.90 19.35
N GLU A 158 -5.80 1.02 20.64
CA GLU A 158 -6.66 0.34 21.61
C GLU A 158 -8.11 0.82 21.48
N GLN A 159 -8.32 2.13 21.46
CA GLN A 159 -9.64 2.73 21.27
C GLN A 159 -10.23 2.35 19.91
N PHE A 160 -9.40 2.30 18.86
CA PHE A 160 -9.81 1.88 17.53
C PHE A 160 -10.39 0.46 17.52
N PHE A 161 -9.76 -0.49 18.20
CA PHE A 161 -10.25 -1.87 18.28
C PHE A 161 -11.45 -2.00 19.23
N THR A 162 -11.53 -1.21 20.30
CA THR A 162 -12.71 -1.13 21.16
C THR A 162 -13.93 -0.67 20.36
N ASP A 163 -13.81 0.42 19.62
CA ASP A 163 -14.87 0.93 18.76
C ASP A 163 -15.24 -0.06 17.64
N CYS A 164 -14.25 -0.73 17.06
CA CYS A 164 -14.46 -1.77 16.06
C CYS A 164 -15.35 -2.93 16.59
N ASN A 165 -15.26 -3.21 17.89
CA ASN A 165 -16.00 -4.29 18.52
C ASN A 165 -17.44 -3.90 18.90
N THR A 166 -17.66 -2.62 19.20
CA THR A 166 -18.91 -2.13 19.79
C THR A 166 -19.79 -1.37 18.80
N MET A 167 -19.22 -0.79 17.75
CA MET A 167 -19.96 0.02 16.78
C MET A 167 -20.44 -0.80 15.58
N LEU A 168 -21.49 -0.34 14.91
CA LEU A 168 -21.86 -0.84 13.59
C LEU A 168 -20.74 -0.54 12.57
N PRO A 169 -20.50 -1.42 11.56
CA PRO A 169 -19.37 -1.27 10.64
C PRO A 169 -19.33 0.08 9.92
N VAL A 170 -20.46 0.55 9.43
CA VAL A 170 -20.55 1.83 8.71
C VAL A 170 -20.20 3.00 9.62
N ASP A 171 -20.74 3.01 10.85
CA ASP A 171 -20.54 4.11 11.81
C ASP A 171 -19.11 4.13 12.34
N PHE A 172 -18.51 2.95 12.54
CA PHE A 172 -17.11 2.80 12.91
C PHE A 172 -16.18 3.47 11.87
N PHE A 173 -16.33 3.12 10.60
CA PHE A 173 -15.48 3.72 9.57
C PHE A 173 -15.79 5.19 9.32
N ARG A 174 -17.02 5.63 9.51
CA ARG A 174 -17.41 7.04 9.43
C ARG A 174 -16.78 7.86 10.56
N LYS A 175 -16.76 7.34 11.79
CA LYS A 175 -16.12 7.97 12.95
C LYS A 175 -14.63 8.17 12.76
N TRP A 176 -13.93 7.09 12.41
CA TRP A 176 -12.46 7.08 12.33
C TRP A 176 -11.90 7.69 11.04
N PHE A 177 -12.62 7.56 9.95
CA PHE A 177 -12.16 8.00 8.63
C PHE A 177 -13.23 8.77 7.88
N PRO A 178 -13.71 9.89 8.40
CA PRO A 178 -14.75 10.67 7.75
C PRO A 178 -14.31 11.13 6.37
N VAL A 179 -15.26 11.11 5.43
CA VAL A 179 -15.07 11.61 4.06
C VAL A 179 -15.36 13.10 4.04
N THR A 180 -14.39 13.89 4.51
CA THR A 180 -14.47 15.35 4.53
C THR A 180 -14.37 15.94 3.11
N TRP A 181 -14.72 17.22 2.94
CA TRP A 181 -14.54 17.92 1.67
C TRP A 181 -13.07 17.88 1.19
N LYS A 182 -12.09 17.96 2.10
CA LYS A 182 -10.66 17.86 1.80
C LYS A 182 -10.30 16.49 1.20
N VAL A 183 -10.84 15.42 1.76
CA VAL A 183 -10.66 14.05 1.24
C VAL A 183 -11.26 13.92 -0.15
N ARG A 184 -12.46 14.48 -0.38
CA ARG A 184 -13.11 14.47 -1.70
C ARG A 184 -12.33 15.26 -2.73
N LEU A 185 -11.88 16.46 -2.37
CA LEU A 185 -11.07 17.32 -3.24
C LEU A 185 -9.75 16.63 -3.62
N ASN A 186 -9.04 16.06 -2.63
CA ASN A 186 -7.79 15.34 -2.89
C ASN A 186 -8.02 14.15 -3.82
N ALA A 187 -9.04 13.34 -3.57
CA ALA A 187 -9.39 12.22 -4.44
C ALA A 187 -9.73 12.69 -5.87
N PHE A 188 -10.49 13.77 -6.00
CA PHE A 188 -10.84 14.36 -7.30
C PHE A 188 -9.59 14.85 -8.05
N VAL A 189 -8.74 15.66 -7.40
CA VAL A 189 -7.51 16.18 -8.01
C VAL A 189 -6.60 15.04 -8.48
N ARG A 190 -6.40 14.02 -7.62
CA ARG A 190 -5.55 12.86 -7.97
C ARG A 190 -6.10 12.07 -9.15
N LEU A 191 -7.41 11.83 -9.17
CA LEU A 191 -8.05 11.12 -10.27
C LEU A 191 -7.99 11.94 -11.58
N THR A 192 -8.17 13.25 -11.50
CA THR A 192 -8.03 14.15 -12.64
C THR A 192 -6.60 14.16 -13.17
N CYS A 193 -5.60 14.32 -12.32
CA CYS A 193 -4.19 14.22 -12.71
C CYS A 193 -3.86 12.87 -13.36
N HIS A 194 -4.47 11.79 -12.86
CA HIS A 194 -4.29 10.46 -13.44
C HIS A 194 -4.90 10.38 -14.84
N ARG A 195 -6.14 10.84 -15.03
CA ARG A 195 -6.82 10.87 -16.33
C ARG A 195 -6.09 11.72 -17.38
N LEU A 196 -5.46 12.80 -16.93
CA LEU A 196 -4.64 13.68 -17.79
C LEU A 196 -3.21 13.14 -18.02
N GLY A 197 -2.85 11.98 -17.47
CA GLY A 197 -1.51 11.40 -17.62
C GLY A 197 -0.40 12.13 -16.84
N ILE A 198 -0.73 13.15 -16.05
CA ILE A 198 0.25 13.96 -15.30
C ILE A 198 0.42 13.54 -13.84
N TYR A 199 -0.22 12.45 -13.41
CA TYR A 199 -0.24 12.03 -12.00
C TYR A 199 1.16 11.78 -11.41
N THR A 200 2.04 11.11 -12.15
CA THR A 200 3.42 10.82 -11.69
C THR A 200 4.23 12.11 -11.52
N PHE A 201 4.09 13.04 -12.45
CA PHE A 201 4.72 14.36 -12.37
C PHE A 201 4.18 15.18 -11.18
N ALA A 202 2.86 15.30 -11.06
CA ALA A 202 2.22 16.00 -9.95
C ALA A 202 2.59 15.42 -8.58
N LYS A 203 2.62 14.10 -8.46
CA LYS A 203 3.06 13.40 -7.25
C LYS A 203 4.51 13.72 -6.89
N ARG A 204 5.41 13.73 -7.88
CA ARG A 204 6.82 14.07 -7.68
C ARG A 204 7.00 15.51 -7.21
N MET A 205 6.31 16.47 -7.82
CA MET A 205 6.34 17.87 -7.41
C MET A 205 5.81 18.06 -5.97
N PHE A 206 4.70 17.39 -5.64
CA PHE A 206 4.14 17.45 -4.29
C PHE A 206 5.11 16.89 -3.24
N MET A 207 5.77 15.77 -3.52
CA MET A 207 6.78 15.17 -2.62
C MET A 207 7.99 16.09 -2.43
N LEU A 208 8.46 16.77 -3.45
CA LEU A 208 9.58 17.72 -3.35
C LEU A 208 9.23 18.93 -2.47
N VAL A 209 8.00 19.41 -2.54
CA VAL A 209 7.53 20.52 -1.69
C VAL A 209 7.38 20.06 -0.24
N TYR A 210 6.90 18.83 -0.02
CA TYR A 210 6.69 18.29 1.32
C TYR A 210 8.01 18.02 2.05
N THR A 211 8.99 17.38 1.39
CA THR A 211 10.33 17.13 1.98
C THR A 211 11.06 18.41 2.34
N ARG A 212 10.99 19.47 1.51
CA ARG A 212 11.57 20.78 1.83
C ARG A 212 10.92 21.47 3.04
N ARG A 213 9.72 21.07 3.40
CA ARG A 213 8.99 21.64 4.55
C ARG A 213 9.35 20.95 5.86
N ASP A 214 9.69 19.67 5.81
CA ASP A 214 10.14 18.90 6.98
C ASP A 214 11.61 19.21 7.35
N GLU A 215 12.46 19.51 6.35
CA GLU A 215 13.86 19.93 6.58
C GLU A 215 13.98 21.35 7.20
N ARG A 216 12.89 22.12 7.25
CA ARG A 216 12.86 23.47 7.85
C ARG A 216 12.20 23.52 9.24
N LYS A 217 11.82 22.37 9.79
CA LYS A 217 11.32 22.23 11.16
C LYS A 217 12.32 21.47 12.02
#